data_dc6a5d07341e34e8462d27b36ed40221
#
_entry.id   dc6a5d07341e34e8462d27b36ed40221
#
_cell.length_a   1.000
_cell.length_b   1.000
_cell.length_c   1.000
_cell.angle_alpha   90.00
_cell.angle_beta   90.00
_cell.angle_gamma   90.00
#
_symmetry.space_group_name_H-M   'P 1'
#
loop_
_entity.id
_entity.type
_entity.pdbx_description
1 polymer ?
#
loop_
_entity_poly.entity_id
_entity_poly.type
_entity_poly.pdbx_seq_one_letter_code
_entity_poly.pdbx_strand_id
1 'polypeptide(L)'
;MAVGNYDITYFTEVESKKVNWLWYPYIPYGKLTILQGDPGDGKTTFILSLIATLSNGEHLPFSETKVSGISIYQNAEDDISDTIKPRLERHKANCEQICFIDSKDTPLFMDNDNIEKAIKDTGAKLLVLDPIQSFIGSNVDMNRANSIRPLMTKLKDTAQKTGCAIVLVGHLNKNNSGKANYRGLGSIDISAASRSVLLIGKDPSNPQN
;
A
#
# COMPACT_ATOMS: atom_id res chain seq x y z
N MET A 1 39.38 7.00 17.15
CA MET A 1 38.52 7.41 16.04
C MET A 1 38.10 6.15 15.30
N ALA A 2 36.83 5.78 15.37
CA ALA A 2 36.34 4.61 14.61
C ALA A 2 36.30 5.00 13.14
N VAL A 3 37.14 4.36 12.32
CA VAL A 3 37.06 4.45 10.85
C VAL A 3 35.78 3.70 10.47
N GLY A 4 34.75 4.43 10.02
CA GLY A 4 33.51 3.81 9.56
C GLY A 4 33.84 2.90 8.37
N ASN A 5 33.51 1.62 8.49
CA ASN A 5 33.56 0.69 7.36
C ASN A 5 32.51 1.14 6.33
N TYR A 6 32.95 1.64 5.20
CA TYR A 6 32.12 1.88 4.03
C TYR A 6 32.79 1.24 2.80
N ASP A 7 31.98 0.63 1.98
CA ASP A 7 32.41 0.04 0.73
C ASP A 7 32.03 0.97 -0.44
N ILE A 8 32.94 1.15 -1.38
CA ILE A 8 32.67 1.90 -2.61
C ILE A 8 32.39 0.87 -3.70
N THR A 9 31.18 0.97 -4.30
CA THR A 9 30.78 0.12 -5.43
C THR A 9 30.60 1.00 -6.67
N TYR A 10 31.22 0.63 -7.77
CA TYR A 10 31.05 1.33 -9.05
C TYR A 10 29.77 0.86 -9.75
N PHE A 11 29.10 1.76 -10.47
CA PHE A 11 27.88 1.41 -11.23
C PHE A 11 28.10 0.34 -12.30
N THR A 12 29.33 0.15 -12.77
CA THR A 12 29.73 -0.93 -13.68
C THR A 12 29.64 -2.32 -13.04
N GLU A 13 29.67 -2.39 -11.71
CA GLU A 13 29.54 -3.62 -10.92
C GLU A 13 28.09 -3.94 -10.57
N VAL A 14 27.16 -3.01 -10.84
CA VAL A 14 25.75 -3.15 -10.52
C VAL A 14 24.99 -3.72 -11.70
N GLU A 15 24.36 -4.88 -11.50
CA GLU A 15 23.49 -5.48 -12.50
C GLU A 15 22.18 -4.67 -12.66
N SER A 16 21.86 -4.29 -13.90
CA SER A 16 20.60 -3.61 -14.20
C SER A 16 19.41 -4.58 -14.12
N LYS A 17 18.42 -4.26 -13.30
CA LYS A 17 17.21 -5.10 -13.12
C LYS A 17 15.97 -4.38 -13.62
N LYS A 18 15.11 -5.11 -14.35
CA LYS A 18 13.79 -4.63 -14.74
C LYS A 18 12.87 -4.57 -13.53
N VAL A 19 11.99 -3.58 -13.50
CA VAL A 19 10.92 -3.51 -12.48
C VAL A 19 9.87 -4.56 -12.80
N ASN A 20 9.57 -5.42 -11.84
CA ASN A 20 8.46 -6.36 -11.91
C ASN A 20 7.19 -5.71 -11.37
N TRP A 21 6.03 -6.02 -11.97
CA TRP A 21 4.76 -5.38 -11.67
C TRP A 21 3.72 -6.41 -11.24
N LEU A 22 3.01 -6.10 -10.16
CA LEU A 22 1.76 -6.77 -9.83
C LEU A 22 0.67 -6.30 -10.80
N TRP A 23 0.65 -5.01 -11.10
CA TRP A 23 -0.24 -4.39 -12.07
C TRP A 23 0.48 -3.27 -12.82
N TYR A 24 0.86 -3.53 -14.06
CA TYR A 24 1.58 -2.56 -14.90
C TYR A 24 0.63 -1.50 -15.47
N PRO A 25 1.00 -0.22 -15.47
CA PRO A 25 2.19 0.39 -14.89
C PRO A 25 1.94 1.00 -13.48
N TYR A 26 1.00 0.48 -12.72
CA TYR A 26 0.41 1.11 -11.54
C TYR A 26 1.02 0.62 -10.22
N ILE A 27 1.12 -0.69 -10.02
CA ILE A 27 1.54 -1.30 -8.74
C ILE A 27 2.74 -2.21 -8.97
N PRO A 28 3.97 -1.75 -8.65
CA PRO A 28 5.18 -2.55 -8.78
C PRO A 28 5.38 -3.49 -7.58
N TYR A 29 5.93 -4.66 -7.81
CA TYR A 29 6.41 -5.54 -6.76
C TYR A 29 7.60 -4.94 -6.01
N GLY A 30 7.70 -5.23 -4.72
CA GLY A 30 8.81 -4.80 -3.87
C GLY A 30 8.91 -3.29 -3.67
N LYS A 31 7.82 -2.56 -3.90
CA LYS A 31 7.76 -1.10 -3.78
C LYS A 31 6.47 -0.66 -3.10
N LEU A 32 6.47 0.62 -2.67
CA LEU A 32 5.29 1.27 -2.12
C LEU A 32 4.50 1.96 -3.23
N THR A 33 3.19 1.84 -3.17
CA THR A 33 2.22 2.58 -3.98
C THR A 33 1.26 3.31 -3.04
N ILE A 34 0.98 4.57 -3.31
CA ILE A 34 -0.06 5.33 -2.61
C ILE A 34 -1.32 5.31 -3.46
N LEU A 35 -2.45 5.06 -2.82
CA LEU A 35 -3.78 5.25 -3.37
C LEU A 35 -4.48 6.33 -2.56
N GLN A 36 -4.80 7.46 -3.16
CA GLN A 36 -5.41 8.59 -2.47
C GLN A 36 -6.63 9.12 -3.21
N GLY A 37 -7.50 9.83 -2.50
CA GLY A 37 -8.72 10.44 -3.02
C GLY A 37 -9.54 11.02 -1.87
N ASP A 38 -10.56 11.79 -2.20
CA ASP A 38 -11.47 12.34 -1.19
C ASP A 38 -12.30 11.24 -0.51
N PRO A 39 -12.81 11.44 0.71
CA PRO A 39 -13.74 10.52 1.35
C PRO A 39 -14.97 10.26 0.46
N GLY A 40 -15.32 8.99 0.29
CA GLY A 40 -16.48 8.61 -0.54
C GLY A 40 -16.18 8.46 -2.04
N ASP A 41 -14.94 8.64 -2.49
CA ASP A 41 -14.54 8.43 -3.90
C ASP A 41 -14.33 6.96 -4.30
N GLY A 42 -14.63 6.01 -3.41
CA GLY A 42 -14.60 4.58 -3.75
C GLY A 42 -13.23 3.89 -3.60
N LYS A 43 -12.26 4.48 -2.88
CA LYS A 43 -10.92 3.89 -2.66
C LYS A 43 -10.99 2.45 -2.14
N THR A 44 -11.73 2.23 -1.05
CA THR A 44 -11.89 0.89 -0.45
C THR A 44 -12.57 -0.08 -1.42
N THR A 45 -13.61 0.36 -2.13
CA THR A 45 -14.27 -0.47 -3.16
C THR A 45 -13.32 -0.87 -4.26
N PHE A 46 -12.51 0.06 -4.76
CA PHE A 46 -11.48 -0.21 -5.77
C PHE A 46 -10.45 -1.23 -5.26
N ILE A 47 -9.94 -1.05 -4.04
CA ILE A 47 -8.96 -1.98 -3.45
C ILE A 47 -9.56 -3.37 -3.26
N LEU A 48 -10.78 -3.49 -2.76
CA LEU A 48 -11.43 -4.79 -2.58
C LEU A 48 -11.68 -5.49 -3.93
N SER A 49 -12.03 -4.75 -4.98
CA SER A 49 -12.13 -5.28 -6.34
C SER A 49 -10.79 -5.79 -6.86
N LEU A 50 -9.70 -5.03 -6.65
CA LEU A 50 -8.35 -5.44 -7.02
C LEU A 50 -7.92 -6.72 -6.29
N ILE A 51 -8.17 -6.80 -4.98
CA ILE A 51 -7.87 -7.97 -4.15
C ILE A 51 -8.69 -9.18 -4.63
N ALA A 52 -9.97 -8.98 -4.94
CA ALA A 52 -10.83 -10.05 -5.45
C ALA A 52 -10.32 -10.61 -6.78
N THR A 53 -9.95 -9.74 -7.73
CA THR A 53 -9.36 -10.14 -9.02
C THR A 53 -8.05 -10.92 -8.82
N LEU A 54 -7.18 -10.46 -7.93
CA LEU A 54 -5.93 -11.14 -7.60
C LEU A 54 -6.17 -12.50 -6.94
N SER A 55 -7.14 -12.60 -6.03
CA SER A 55 -7.48 -13.84 -5.32
C SER A 55 -7.98 -14.95 -6.25
N ASN A 56 -8.60 -14.57 -7.36
CA ASN A 56 -9.13 -15.49 -8.37
C ASN A 56 -8.13 -15.79 -9.50
N GLY A 57 -6.98 -15.13 -9.54
CA GLY A 57 -6.01 -15.29 -10.62
C GLY A 57 -6.54 -14.78 -11.96
N GLU A 58 -7.28 -13.68 -11.94
CA GLU A 58 -7.88 -13.06 -13.11
C GLU A 58 -6.99 -11.96 -13.70
N HIS A 59 -7.40 -11.41 -14.85
CA HIS A 59 -6.71 -10.27 -15.46
C HIS A 59 -7.08 -8.97 -14.73
N LEU A 60 -6.07 -8.23 -14.30
CA LEU A 60 -6.27 -6.86 -13.86
C LEU A 60 -6.62 -5.95 -15.05
N PRO A 61 -7.33 -4.83 -14.84
CA PRO A 61 -7.70 -3.93 -15.92
C PRO A 61 -6.49 -3.53 -16.78
N PHE A 62 -6.65 -3.57 -18.10
CA PHE A 62 -5.60 -3.25 -19.10
C PHE A 62 -4.33 -4.11 -18.99
N SER A 63 -4.41 -5.28 -18.35
CA SER A 63 -3.30 -6.23 -18.24
C SER A 63 -3.56 -7.46 -19.07
N GLU A 64 -2.57 -7.86 -19.87
CA GLU A 64 -2.61 -9.13 -20.63
C GLU A 64 -2.19 -10.32 -19.76
N THR A 65 -1.56 -10.05 -18.63
CA THR A 65 -1.03 -11.09 -17.74
C THR A 65 -1.99 -11.34 -16.58
N LYS A 66 -2.32 -12.60 -16.34
CA LYS A 66 -3.01 -13.02 -15.12
C LYS A 66 -2.05 -12.97 -13.94
N VAL A 67 -2.55 -12.45 -12.83
CA VAL A 67 -1.77 -12.38 -11.59
C VAL A 67 -2.58 -13.03 -10.48
N SER A 68 -1.96 -13.90 -9.72
CA SER A 68 -2.59 -14.54 -8.57
C SER A 68 -1.68 -14.53 -7.35
N GLY A 69 -2.27 -14.54 -6.18
CA GLY A 69 -1.53 -14.66 -4.93
C GLY A 69 -2.31 -14.16 -3.72
N ILE A 70 -1.74 -14.46 -2.56
CA ILE A 70 -2.31 -14.06 -1.28
C ILE A 70 -2.21 -12.55 -1.10
N SER A 71 -3.29 -11.95 -0.62
CA SER A 71 -3.35 -10.55 -0.20
C SER A 71 -3.53 -10.47 1.32
N ILE A 72 -2.74 -9.60 1.96
CA ILE A 72 -2.97 -9.15 3.34
C ILE A 72 -3.69 -7.81 3.26
N TYR A 73 -4.92 -7.74 3.80
CA TYR A 73 -5.71 -6.52 3.84
C TYR A 73 -5.92 -6.07 5.28
N GLN A 74 -5.26 -4.99 5.66
CA GLN A 74 -5.42 -4.36 6.97
C GLN A 74 -6.37 -3.18 6.86
N ASN A 75 -7.52 -3.31 7.49
CA ASN A 75 -8.50 -2.25 7.64
C ASN A 75 -8.60 -1.84 9.11
N ALA A 76 -8.75 -0.54 9.38
CA ALA A 76 -8.89 0.00 10.72
C ALA A 76 -10.12 0.89 10.92
N GLU A 77 -10.96 1.02 9.91
CA GLU A 77 -12.18 1.86 9.96
C GLU A 77 -13.46 1.03 9.99
N ASP A 78 -13.51 -0.03 9.18
CA ASP A 78 -14.71 -0.86 9.00
C ASP A 78 -14.58 -2.20 9.75
N ASP A 79 -15.67 -2.76 10.23
CA ASP A 79 -15.70 -4.10 10.82
C ASP A 79 -15.46 -5.17 9.75
N ILE A 80 -14.65 -6.17 10.13
CA ILE A 80 -14.25 -7.25 9.21
C ILE A 80 -15.45 -8.14 8.85
N SER A 81 -16.31 -8.45 9.84
CA SER A 81 -17.37 -9.47 9.72
C SER A 81 -18.62 -8.94 9.02
N ASP A 82 -19.03 -7.73 9.34
CA ASP A 82 -20.29 -7.16 8.83
C ASP A 82 -20.12 -6.24 7.63
N THR A 83 -18.90 -5.76 7.39
CA THR A 83 -18.63 -4.79 6.32
C THR A 83 -17.65 -5.30 5.28
N ILE A 84 -16.42 -5.67 5.68
CA ILE A 84 -15.37 -6.03 4.73
C ILE A 84 -15.64 -7.39 4.07
N LYS A 85 -15.93 -8.41 4.88
CA LYS A 85 -16.21 -9.76 4.38
C LYS A 85 -17.41 -9.78 3.40
N PRO A 86 -18.55 -9.17 3.67
CA PRO A 86 -19.66 -9.09 2.71
C PRO A 86 -19.32 -8.33 1.42
N ARG A 87 -18.47 -7.30 1.50
CA ARG A 87 -18.00 -6.58 0.30
C ARG A 87 -17.09 -7.47 -0.56
N LEU A 88 -16.16 -8.22 0.04
CA LEU A 88 -15.32 -9.19 -0.68
C LEU A 88 -16.19 -10.28 -1.36
N GLU A 89 -17.18 -10.80 -0.67
CA GLU A 89 -18.12 -11.79 -1.25
C GLU A 89 -18.93 -11.21 -2.42
N ARG A 90 -19.35 -9.95 -2.33
CA ARG A 90 -20.02 -9.25 -3.45
C ARG A 90 -19.11 -9.12 -4.67
N HIS A 91 -17.79 -8.93 -4.47
CA HIS A 91 -16.78 -8.96 -5.51
C HIS A 91 -16.38 -10.38 -5.94
N LYS A 92 -17.05 -11.43 -5.40
CA LYS A 92 -16.75 -12.85 -5.69
C LYS A 92 -15.30 -13.24 -5.39
N ALA A 93 -14.71 -12.63 -4.36
CA ALA A 93 -13.33 -12.90 -3.98
C ALA A 93 -13.16 -14.33 -3.44
N ASN A 94 -12.05 -14.99 -3.80
CA ASN A 94 -11.62 -16.20 -3.13
C ASN A 94 -10.98 -15.85 -1.78
N CYS A 95 -11.79 -15.92 -0.71
CA CYS A 95 -11.36 -15.52 0.62
C CYS A 95 -10.28 -16.42 1.23
N GLU A 96 -9.98 -17.59 0.68
CA GLU A 96 -8.83 -18.43 1.08
C GLU A 96 -7.50 -17.78 0.70
N GLN A 97 -7.50 -16.85 -0.25
CA GLN A 97 -6.34 -16.09 -0.69
C GLN A 97 -6.25 -14.69 -0.04
N ILE A 98 -7.10 -14.41 0.97
CA ILE A 98 -7.16 -13.08 1.61
C ILE A 98 -7.09 -13.27 3.11
N CYS A 99 -6.16 -12.58 3.75
CA CYS A 99 -6.01 -12.63 5.19
C CYS A 99 -5.74 -11.22 5.76
N PHE A 100 -5.75 -11.12 7.08
CA PHE A 100 -5.33 -9.95 7.83
C PHE A 100 -4.49 -10.37 9.03
N ILE A 101 -3.71 -9.44 9.58
CA ILE A 101 -2.92 -9.66 10.79
C ILE A 101 -3.82 -9.35 11.98
N ASP A 102 -4.25 -10.38 12.71
CA ASP A 102 -5.03 -10.22 13.93
C ASP A 102 -4.10 -9.88 15.10
N SER A 103 -4.02 -8.60 15.43
CA SER A 103 -3.21 -8.09 16.54
C SER A 103 -4.07 -7.87 17.78
N LYS A 104 -4.39 -8.96 18.49
CA LYS A 104 -5.35 -8.94 19.62
C LYS A 104 -4.95 -8.02 20.78
N ASP A 105 -3.66 -7.89 21.06
CA ASP A 105 -3.18 -7.24 22.27
C ASP A 105 -2.41 -5.93 22.04
N THR A 106 -1.96 -5.68 20.81
CA THR A 106 -1.19 -4.47 20.47
C THR A 106 -1.54 -3.94 19.10
N PRO A 107 -1.77 -2.62 18.95
CA PRO A 107 -2.02 -2.03 17.63
C PRO A 107 -0.91 -2.36 16.64
N LEU A 108 -1.29 -2.67 15.40
CA LEU A 108 -0.34 -2.87 14.32
C LEU A 108 0.12 -1.51 13.79
N PHE A 109 1.42 -1.24 13.87
CA PHE A 109 2.03 -0.05 13.28
C PHE A 109 2.95 -0.41 12.11
N MET A 110 3.22 0.56 11.23
CA MET A 110 4.01 0.37 10.01
C MET A 110 5.46 -0.07 10.27
N ASP A 111 6.00 0.22 11.45
CA ASP A 111 7.33 -0.19 11.88
C ASP A 111 7.37 -1.54 12.59
N ASN A 112 6.22 -2.20 12.75
CA ASN A 112 6.14 -3.48 13.43
C ASN A 112 6.72 -4.61 12.54
N ASP A 113 7.63 -5.41 13.10
CA ASP A 113 8.25 -6.55 12.42
C ASP A 113 7.23 -7.66 12.06
N ASN A 114 6.05 -7.68 12.69
CA ASN A 114 4.98 -8.60 12.35
C ASN A 114 4.48 -8.44 10.91
N ILE A 115 4.59 -7.26 10.31
CA ILE A 115 4.25 -7.04 8.89
C ILE A 115 5.20 -7.85 8.00
N GLU A 116 6.51 -7.72 8.19
CA GLU A 116 7.49 -8.47 7.39
C GLU A 116 7.33 -9.97 7.61
N LYS A 117 7.11 -10.38 8.87
CA LYS A 117 6.89 -11.78 9.22
C LYS A 117 5.63 -12.35 8.56
N ALA A 118 4.49 -11.66 8.67
CA ALA A 118 3.24 -12.10 8.06
C ALA A 118 3.34 -12.24 6.52
N ILE A 119 4.03 -11.30 5.84
CA ILE A 119 4.28 -11.41 4.41
C ILE A 119 5.11 -12.66 4.08
N LYS A 120 6.16 -12.94 4.86
CA LYS A 120 7.01 -14.12 4.65
C LYS A 120 6.27 -15.43 4.92
N ASP A 121 5.53 -15.50 6.01
CA ASP A 121 4.80 -16.70 6.45
C ASP A 121 3.68 -17.07 5.47
N THR A 122 3.00 -16.06 4.88
CA THR A 122 1.91 -16.27 3.91
C THR A 122 2.39 -16.32 2.46
N GLY A 123 3.55 -15.77 2.16
CA GLY A 123 4.00 -15.55 0.78
C GLY A 123 3.18 -14.49 0.03
N ALA A 124 2.55 -13.56 0.78
CA ALA A 124 1.66 -12.54 0.22
C ALA A 124 2.31 -11.73 -0.89
N LYS A 125 1.56 -11.51 -1.97
CA LYS A 125 1.97 -10.69 -3.12
C LYS A 125 1.56 -9.24 -2.98
N LEU A 126 0.51 -8.99 -2.19
CA LEU A 126 -0.03 -7.67 -1.92
C LEU A 126 -0.27 -7.49 -0.42
N LEU A 127 0.19 -6.38 0.13
CA LEU A 127 -0.23 -5.85 1.42
C LEU A 127 -0.95 -4.52 1.20
N VAL A 128 -2.09 -4.34 1.83
CA VAL A 128 -2.82 -3.07 1.83
C VAL A 128 -2.99 -2.57 3.26
N LEU A 129 -2.70 -1.30 3.51
CA LEU A 129 -2.99 -0.59 4.75
C LEU A 129 -4.04 0.49 4.48
N ASP A 130 -5.26 0.33 5.01
CA ASP A 130 -6.44 1.16 4.74
C ASP A 130 -7.13 1.61 6.04
N PRO A 131 -7.05 2.89 6.41
CA PRO A 131 -6.18 3.92 5.85
C PRO A 131 -4.78 3.93 6.52
N ILE A 132 -3.78 4.44 5.82
CA ILE A 132 -2.39 4.56 6.33
C ILE A 132 -2.32 5.26 7.69
N GLN A 133 -3.18 6.26 7.92
CA GLN A 133 -3.20 7.06 9.14
C GLN A 133 -3.35 6.20 10.40
N SER A 134 -4.12 5.15 10.32
CA SER A 134 -4.41 4.25 11.45
C SER A 134 -3.22 3.37 11.84
N PHE A 135 -2.25 3.23 10.95
CA PHE A 135 -1.05 2.40 11.15
C PHE A 135 0.20 3.23 11.51
N ILE A 136 0.02 4.51 11.75
CA ILE A 136 1.05 5.43 12.23
C ILE A 136 0.87 5.58 13.74
N GLY A 137 1.90 5.28 14.52
CA GLY A 137 1.82 5.38 15.98
C GLY A 137 1.41 6.78 16.45
N SER A 138 0.68 6.86 17.56
CA SER A 138 0.13 8.11 18.11
C SER A 138 1.17 9.20 18.39
N ASN A 139 2.43 8.82 18.56
CA ASN A 139 3.55 9.73 18.82
C ASN A 139 4.22 10.25 17.54
N VAL A 140 3.72 9.88 16.35
CA VAL A 140 4.29 10.26 15.07
C VAL A 140 3.43 11.32 14.40
N ASP A 141 4.00 12.50 14.18
CA ASP A 141 3.35 13.56 13.42
C ASP A 141 3.52 13.31 11.91
N MET A 142 2.42 12.96 11.22
CA MET A 142 2.40 12.72 9.77
C MET A 142 2.85 13.91 8.93
N ASN A 143 2.76 15.13 9.46
CA ASN A 143 3.13 16.35 8.72
C ASN A 143 4.61 16.67 8.85
N ARG A 144 5.31 15.98 9.76
CA ARG A 144 6.75 16.17 9.97
C ARG A 144 7.57 15.11 9.26
N ALA A 145 8.37 15.56 8.30
CA ALA A 145 9.29 14.72 7.54
C ALA A 145 10.14 13.79 8.42
N ASN A 146 10.73 14.35 9.47
CA ASN A 146 11.62 13.59 10.36
C ASN A 146 10.90 12.48 11.15
N SER A 147 9.61 12.64 11.40
CA SER A 147 8.81 11.65 12.13
C SER A 147 8.34 10.51 11.21
N ILE A 148 7.92 10.83 9.98
CA ILE A 148 7.33 9.85 9.05
C ILE A 148 8.38 9.08 8.24
N ARG A 149 9.52 9.70 7.92
CA ARG A 149 10.57 9.10 7.08
C ARG A 149 11.09 7.76 7.58
N PRO A 150 11.36 7.55 8.88
CA PRO A 150 11.80 6.24 9.39
C PRO A 150 10.78 5.13 9.13
N LEU A 151 9.49 5.41 9.34
CA LEU A 151 8.40 4.45 9.09
C LEU A 151 8.31 4.08 7.62
N MET A 152 8.35 5.07 6.72
CA MET A 152 8.34 4.84 5.28
C MET A 152 9.57 4.07 4.81
N THR A 153 10.74 4.32 5.40
CA THR A 153 11.97 3.59 5.10
C THR A 153 11.83 2.13 5.52
N LYS A 154 11.37 1.85 6.74
CA LYS A 154 11.16 0.48 7.24
C LYS A 154 10.20 -0.29 6.34
N LEU A 155 9.08 0.33 5.96
CA LEU A 155 8.08 -0.31 5.11
C LEU A 155 8.59 -0.54 3.68
N LYS A 156 9.36 0.41 3.13
CA LYS A 156 10.05 0.26 1.84
C LYS A 156 11.05 -0.90 1.86
N ASP A 157 11.84 -1.02 2.93
CA ASP A 157 12.79 -2.11 3.11
C ASP A 157 12.07 -3.46 3.20
N THR A 158 10.95 -3.52 3.93
CA THR A 158 10.09 -4.70 4.00
C THR A 158 9.57 -5.08 2.61
N ALA A 159 9.04 -4.14 1.83
CA ALA A 159 8.59 -4.39 0.46
C ALA A 159 9.74 -4.96 -0.40
N GLN A 160 10.91 -4.33 -0.34
CA GLN A 160 12.07 -4.73 -1.14
C GLN A 160 12.61 -6.12 -0.76
N LYS A 161 12.70 -6.43 0.54
CA LYS A 161 13.19 -7.72 1.03
C LYS A 161 12.24 -8.87 0.72
N THR A 162 10.94 -8.63 0.80
CA THR A 162 9.90 -9.67 0.61
C THR A 162 9.46 -9.80 -0.85
N GLY A 163 9.71 -8.78 -1.67
CA GLY A 163 9.15 -8.67 -3.01
C GLY A 163 7.65 -8.36 -3.05
N CYS A 164 7.00 -8.15 -1.89
CA CYS A 164 5.59 -7.83 -1.79
C CYS A 164 5.30 -6.43 -2.31
N ALA A 165 4.22 -6.25 -3.08
CA ALA A 165 3.69 -4.94 -3.40
C ALA A 165 2.93 -4.39 -2.18
N ILE A 166 3.23 -3.17 -1.75
CA ILE A 166 2.55 -2.55 -0.60
C ILE A 166 1.78 -1.33 -1.07
N VAL A 167 0.47 -1.33 -0.81
CA VAL A 167 -0.44 -0.23 -1.13
C VAL A 167 -0.88 0.47 0.16
N LEU A 168 -0.67 1.78 0.19
CA LEU A 168 -1.05 2.66 1.29
C LEU A 168 -2.24 3.49 0.85
N VAL A 169 -3.41 3.23 1.45
CA VAL A 169 -4.64 3.97 1.14
C VAL A 169 -4.73 5.19 2.05
N GLY A 170 -5.06 6.34 1.50
CA GLY A 170 -5.18 7.53 2.31
C GLY A 170 -6.14 8.57 1.78
N HIS A 171 -6.52 9.49 2.66
CA HIS A 171 -7.41 10.60 2.35
C HIS A 171 -6.61 11.83 1.94
N LEU A 172 -7.11 12.58 0.95
CA LEU A 172 -6.55 13.89 0.61
C LEU A 172 -6.82 14.90 1.74
N ASN A 173 -5.86 15.78 1.98
CA ASN A 173 -6.05 16.88 2.92
C ASN A 173 -7.10 17.87 2.38
N LYS A 174 -8.05 18.27 3.25
CA LYS A 174 -9.14 19.20 2.90
C LYS A 174 -8.70 20.67 2.68
N ASN A 175 -7.41 20.99 2.81
CA ASN A 175 -6.92 22.36 2.58
C ASN A 175 -7.02 22.71 1.07
N ASN A 176 -7.98 23.55 0.75
CA ASN A 176 -8.40 23.95 -0.60
C ASN A 176 -7.41 24.84 -1.40
N SER A 177 -6.20 25.09 -0.90
CA SER A 177 -5.27 26.03 -1.50
C SER A 177 -4.07 25.35 -2.16
N GLY A 178 -4.28 24.61 -3.26
CA GLY A 178 -3.15 24.05 -4.01
C GLY A 178 -3.52 23.05 -5.09
N LYS A 179 -2.57 22.80 -6.01
CA LYS A 179 -2.67 21.75 -7.02
C LYS A 179 -2.87 20.39 -6.32
N ALA A 180 -3.63 19.47 -6.91
CA ALA A 180 -3.95 18.15 -6.37
C ALA A 180 -2.71 17.39 -5.83
N ASN A 181 -1.54 17.57 -6.46
CA ASN A 181 -0.28 16.96 -6.02
C ASN A 181 0.22 17.46 -4.65
N TYR A 182 -0.25 18.62 -4.16
CA TYR A 182 0.11 19.17 -2.85
C TYR A 182 -0.96 18.91 -1.77
N ARG A 183 -2.10 18.33 -2.15
CA ARG A 183 -3.17 17.91 -1.23
C ARG A 183 -2.94 16.49 -0.67
N GLY A 184 -1.76 15.93 -0.91
CA GLY A 184 -1.40 14.56 -0.53
C GLY A 184 -1.44 14.31 0.98
N LEU A 185 -1.30 13.07 1.32
CA LEU A 185 -1.25 12.50 2.67
C LEU A 185 -0.15 13.13 3.55
N GLY A 186 -0.42 14.21 4.26
CA GLY A 186 0.53 14.78 5.23
C GLY A 186 1.87 15.22 4.60
N SER A 187 2.97 14.69 5.09
CA SER A 187 4.31 15.04 4.61
C SER A 187 4.55 14.60 3.16
N ILE A 188 5.23 15.44 2.39
CA ILE A 188 5.73 15.13 1.04
C ILE A 188 6.62 13.87 1.02
N ASP A 189 7.22 13.51 2.16
CA ASP A 189 8.07 12.32 2.28
C ASP A 189 7.29 11.01 2.08
N ILE A 190 5.99 10.97 2.36
CA ILE A 190 5.14 9.79 2.09
C ILE A 190 5.11 9.54 0.58
N SER A 191 4.83 10.57 -0.22
CA SER A 191 4.82 10.47 -1.68
C SER A 191 6.21 10.22 -2.24
N ALA A 192 7.25 10.86 -1.69
CA ALA A 192 8.62 10.69 -2.13
C ALA A 192 9.19 9.29 -1.89
N ALA A 193 8.72 8.60 -0.85
CA ALA A 193 9.12 7.21 -0.57
C ALA A 193 8.45 6.19 -1.49
N SER A 194 7.37 6.58 -2.18
CA SER A 194 6.56 5.69 -3.01
C SER A 194 7.01 5.70 -4.48
N ARG A 195 6.88 4.56 -5.16
CA ARG A 195 7.19 4.43 -6.59
C ARG A 195 6.03 4.88 -7.47
N SER A 196 4.81 4.71 -7.00
CA SER A 196 3.58 5.09 -7.69
C SER A 196 2.67 5.88 -6.76
N VAL A 197 1.97 6.85 -7.30
CA VAL A 197 0.90 7.58 -6.61
C VAL A 197 -0.31 7.54 -7.51
N LEU A 198 -1.37 6.89 -7.05
CA LEU A 198 -2.64 6.75 -7.75
C LEU A 198 -3.66 7.69 -7.09
N LEU A 199 -4.44 8.36 -7.91
CA LEU A 199 -5.52 9.22 -7.46
C LEU A 199 -6.85 8.67 -7.96
N ILE A 200 -7.78 8.46 -7.03
CA ILE A 200 -9.18 8.17 -7.34
C ILE A 200 -9.98 9.45 -7.12
N GLY A 201 -10.81 9.78 -8.06
CA GLY A 201 -11.73 10.91 -7.99
C GLY A 201 -12.94 10.68 -8.87
N LYS A 202 -14.00 11.44 -8.64
CA LYS A 202 -15.21 11.38 -9.44
C LYS A 202 -14.96 12.04 -10.80
N ASP A 203 -15.55 11.47 -11.85
CA ASP A 203 -15.56 12.11 -13.16
C ASP A 203 -16.47 13.36 -13.11
N PRO A 204 -15.90 14.56 -13.36
CA PRO A 204 -16.71 15.78 -13.38
C PRO A 204 -17.85 15.76 -14.41
N SER A 205 -17.70 15.01 -15.50
CA SER A 205 -18.72 14.85 -16.54
C SER A 205 -19.80 13.82 -16.19
N ASN A 206 -19.50 12.91 -15.24
CA ASN A 206 -20.43 11.89 -14.75
C ASN A 206 -20.24 11.65 -13.25
N PRO A 207 -20.74 12.55 -12.38
CA PRO A 207 -20.50 12.51 -10.93
C PRO A 207 -21.12 11.30 -10.21
N GLN A 208 -21.90 10.48 -10.90
CA GLN A 208 -22.50 9.25 -10.35
C GLN A 208 -21.66 7.99 -10.59
N ASN A 209 -20.55 8.12 -11.34
CA ASN A 209 -19.58 7.06 -11.59
C ASN A 209 -18.27 7.34 -10.88
#